data_e8a5b5d646bd18f0c25b5f954263c770
#
_entry.id   e8a5b5d646bd18f0c25b5f954263c770
#
_cell.length_a   1.000
_cell.length_b   1.000
_cell.length_c   1.000
_cell.angle_alpha   90.00
_cell.angle_beta   90.00
_cell.angle_gamma   90.00
#
_symmetry.space_group_name_H-M   'P 1'
#
loop_
_entity.id
_entity.type
_entity.pdbx_description
1 polymer ?
#
loop_
_entity_poly.entity_id
_entity_poly.type
_entity_poly.pdbx_seq_one_letter_code
_entity_poly.pdbx_strand_id
1 'polypeptide(L)'
;MDAGAGTALPSVLDRVRQRVAERFPADLERIRAYLRTPSVSATGEGIRETAARTAAWIEGAGGRAELVETGGHPLVLGELPGPPGAPRLLRYGMYDVQPAQEPDWTSPPFAAEVRDLPGVGAAVVCRGSANSKGSLAGFFIAVEVLRELDAMPVTVQLAVEGEEELGSPNLADAIKAHRDELAADAAFDLDLTAGLDGRPELILGCKGLLDLELTAEAGPWGGPAADLHSSEQAWIASPPWALVHALASLTTADEEIAVDGLAGDPPTAAEERLLAELAATFDPDEHLREVRAARYRVEGGAEELLRALLYRPTVNISGIVGGYTGPGGKTIMPSRARARLDVRLVPPLDPEAAAAAIRRHLDANGFAHVELRVADAYPWAKAPARSRVANAMLTAYDALGLRPLPYPLAPWCAPYYVFDRVLGLPWAVGGAGHGAGAHGPDEYATVDGLREHIVSAAAFLLAYAAEPAA
;
A
#
# COMPACT_ATOMS: atom_id res chain seq x y z
N MET A 1 32.81 -14.75 -24.76
CA MET A 1 32.15 -13.99 -25.85
C MET A 1 30.77 -13.62 -25.30
N ASP A 2 30.71 -12.48 -24.60
CA ASP A 2 29.44 -11.99 -24.00
C ASP A 2 29.44 -10.45 -24.02
N ALA A 3 29.53 -9.88 -25.23
CA ALA A 3 29.48 -8.44 -25.47
C ALA A 3 28.11 -8.02 -26.08
N GLY A 4 27.13 -8.93 -26.15
CA GLY A 4 25.85 -8.70 -26.84
C GLY A 4 24.70 -8.20 -26.01
N ALA A 5 24.66 -8.48 -24.72
CA ALA A 5 23.52 -8.16 -23.88
C ALA A 5 23.45 -6.67 -23.43
N GLY A 6 24.58 -6.04 -23.19
CA GLY A 6 24.65 -4.64 -22.72
C GLY A 6 24.34 -3.58 -23.78
N THR A 7 24.35 -3.92 -25.07
CA THR A 7 23.99 -2.98 -26.16
C THR A 7 22.53 -3.06 -26.62
N ALA A 8 21.81 -4.08 -26.23
CA ALA A 8 20.43 -4.31 -26.67
C ALA A 8 19.41 -3.44 -25.89
N LEU A 9 19.55 -3.33 -24.57
CA LEU A 9 18.58 -2.61 -23.72
C LEU A 9 18.42 -1.13 -24.09
N PRO A 10 19.48 -0.30 -24.23
CA PRO A 10 19.34 1.10 -24.61
C PRO A 10 18.62 1.31 -25.94
N SER A 11 18.97 0.51 -26.97
CA SER A 11 18.40 0.65 -28.30
C SER A 11 16.91 0.25 -28.38
N VAL A 12 16.49 -0.78 -27.62
CA VAL A 12 15.09 -1.15 -27.51
C VAL A 12 14.33 -0.10 -26.70
N LEU A 13 14.93 0.42 -25.65
CA LEU A 13 14.33 1.44 -24.79
C LEU A 13 14.07 2.75 -25.55
N ASP A 14 14.95 3.15 -26.46
CA ASP A 14 14.74 4.32 -27.33
C ASP A 14 13.53 4.12 -28.26
N ARG A 15 13.36 2.92 -28.81
CA ARG A 15 12.17 2.56 -29.60
C ARG A 15 10.90 2.59 -28.74
N VAL A 16 10.99 2.10 -27.50
CA VAL A 16 9.87 2.16 -26.53
C VAL A 16 9.50 3.61 -26.25
N ARG A 17 10.47 4.47 -25.92
CA ARG A 17 10.22 5.91 -25.68
C ARG A 17 9.53 6.58 -26.88
N GLN A 18 10.04 6.34 -28.07
CA GLN A 18 9.45 6.88 -29.29
C GLN A 18 8.03 6.38 -29.46
N ARG A 19 7.78 5.07 -29.34
CA ARG A 19 6.45 4.48 -29.55
C ARG A 19 5.44 4.94 -28.51
N VAL A 20 5.86 5.02 -27.24
CA VAL A 20 5.04 5.60 -26.19
C VAL A 20 4.68 7.05 -26.51
N ALA A 21 5.64 7.89 -26.92
CA ALA A 21 5.37 9.30 -27.25
C ALA A 21 4.35 9.44 -28.40
N GLU A 22 4.43 8.59 -29.43
CA GLU A 22 3.50 8.56 -30.57
C GLU A 22 2.07 8.18 -30.16
N ARG A 23 1.92 7.20 -29.26
CA ARG A 23 0.63 6.65 -28.83
C ARG A 23 -0.01 7.42 -27.67
N PHE A 24 0.77 8.13 -26.88
CA PHE A 24 0.39 8.63 -25.57
C PHE A 24 -0.90 9.45 -25.55
N PRO A 25 -1.21 10.35 -26.52
CA PRO A 25 -2.48 11.06 -26.50
C PRO A 25 -3.71 10.14 -26.51
N ALA A 26 -3.66 9.05 -27.27
CA ALA A 26 -4.73 8.06 -27.32
C ALA A 26 -4.74 7.15 -26.08
N ASP A 27 -3.56 6.76 -25.61
CA ASP A 27 -3.39 5.92 -24.42
C ASP A 27 -3.82 6.65 -23.14
N LEU A 28 -3.57 7.96 -23.04
CA LEU A 28 -4.07 8.79 -21.94
C LEU A 28 -5.61 8.76 -21.87
N GLU A 29 -6.30 8.83 -22.99
CA GLU A 29 -7.77 8.71 -23.01
C GLU A 29 -8.25 7.30 -22.59
N ARG A 30 -7.51 6.26 -22.90
CA ARG A 30 -7.81 4.89 -22.44
C ARG A 30 -7.63 4.76 -20.94
N ILE A 31 -6.55 5.32 -20.37
CA ILE A 31 -6.34 5.40 -18.93
C ILE A 31 -7.50 6.15 -18.27
N ARG A 32 -7.83 7.32 -18.77
CA ARG A 32 -8.96 8.13 -18.27
C ARG A 32 -10.30 7.40 -18.35
N ALA A 33 -10.55 6.67 -19.42
CA ALA A 33 -11.77 5.87 -19.59
C ALA A 33 -11.84 4.73 -18.54
N TYR A 34 -10.71 4.13 -18.18
CA TYR A 34 -10.63 3.13 -17.13
C TYR A 34 -10.86 3.75 -15.74
N LEU A 35 -10.26 4.91 -15.48
CA LEU A 35 -10.43 5.66 -14.22
C LEU A 35 -11.87 6.13 -13.98
N ARG A 36 -12.61 6.49 -15.03
CA ARG A 36 -14.01 6.92 -14.94
C ARG A 36 -14.97 5.83 -14.47
N THR A 37 -14.59 4.57 -14.50
CA THR A 37 -15.40 3.49 -13.93
C THR A 37 -15.15 3.45 -12.43
N PRO A 38 -16.13 3.73 -11.58
CA PRO A 38 -16.00 3.54 -10.15
C PRO A 38 -15.64 2.09 -9.82
N SER A 39 -14.93 1.88 -8.73
CA SER A 39 -14.58 0.55 -8.22
C SER A 39 -14.40 0.62 -6.70
N VAL A 40 -15.40 1.18 -6.03
CA VAL A 40 -15.37 1.43 -4.60
C VAL A 40 -15.61 0.13 -3.83
N SER A 41 -14.58 -0.48 -3.28
CA SER A 41 -14.68 -1.78 -2.59
C SER A 41 -15.61 -1.74 -1.41
N ALA A 42 -15.59 -0.67 -0.61
CA ALA A 42 -16.45 -0.53 0.58
C ALA A 42 -17.97 -0.58 0.27
N THR A 43 -18.39 -0.24 -0.93
CA THR A 43 -19.80 -0.23 -1.36
C THR A 43 -20.14 -1.26 -2.43
N GLY A 44 -19.11 -1.82 -3.09
CA GLY A 44 -19.26 -2.69 -4.25
C GLY A 44 -19.58 -1.94 -5.56
N GLU A 45 -19.65 -0.60 -5.54
CA GLU A 45 -19.97 0.21 -6.71
C GLU A 45 -18.93 0.01 -7.82
N GLY A 46 -19.36 -0.44 -8.99
CA GLY A 46 -18.53 -0.58 -10.19
C GLY A 46 -17.44 -1.67 -10.13
N ILE A 47 -17.34 -2.43 -9.05
CA ILE A 47 -16.32 -3.46 -8.84
C ILE A 47 -16.32 -4.49 -9.97
N ARG A 48 -17.47 -5.13 -10.24
CA ARG A 48 -17.56 -6.18 -11.27
C ARG A 48 -17.33 -5.64 -12.68
N GLU A 49 -17.76 -4.42 -12.95
CA GLU A 49 -17.50 -3.76 -14.24
C GLU A 49 -16.00 -3.50 -14.41
N THR A 50 -15.32 -3.01 -13.36
CA THR A 50 -13.88 -2.74 -13.42
C THR A 50 -13.08 -4.04 -13.52
N ALA A 51 -13.45 -5.10 -12.79
CA ALA A 51 -12.85 -6.42 -12.94
C ALA A 51 -12.95 -6.94 -14.38
N ALA A 52 -14.15 -6.85 -15.00
CA ALA A 52 -14.35 -7.25 -16.39
C ALA A 52 -13.54 -6.39 -17.38
N ARG A 53 -13.43 -5.08 -17.13
CA ARG A 53 -12.58 -4.18 -17.94
C ARG A 53 -11.10 -4.51 -17.81
N THR A 54 -10.64 -4.88 -16.61
CA THR A 54 -9.27 -5.34 -16.34
C THR A 54 -8.99 -6.63 -17.11
N ALA A 55 -9.87 -7.62 -17.02
CA ALA A 55 -9.77 -8.87 -17.78
C ALA A 55 -9.74 -8.61 -19.31
N ALA A 56 -10.65 -7.78 -19.82
CA ALA A 56 -10.69 -7.41 -21.23
C ALA A 56 -9.40 -6.68 -21.69
N TRP A 57 -8.77 -5.90 -20.83
CA TRP A 57 -7.49 -5.25 -21.15
C TRP A 57 -6.36 -6.27 -21.25
N ILE A 58 -6.29 -7.25 -20.34
CA ILE A 58 -5.32 -8.35 -20.39
C ILE A 58 -5.48 -9.13 -21.71
N GLU A 59 -6.72 -9.47 -22.08
CA GLU A 59 -7.03 -10.17 -23.35
C GLU A 59 -6.67 -9.31 -24.57
N GLY A 60 -7.00 -8.03 -24.55
CA GLY A 60 -6.65 -7.06 -25.60
C GLY A 60 -5.14 -6.88 -25.76
N ALA A 61 -4.37 -7.01 -24.70
CA ALA A 61 -2.91 -7.03 -24.72
C ALA A 61 -2.33 -8.39 -25.19
N GLY A 62 -3.16 -9.31 -25.67
CA GLY A 62 -2.78 -10.62 -26.21
C GLY A 62 -2.53 -11.68 -25.14
N GLY A 63 -3.14 -11.52 -23.98
CA GLY A 63 -3.13 -12.46 -22.87
C GLY A 63 -4.41 -13.28 -22.76
N ARG A 64 -4.56 -13.94 -21.62
CA ARG A 64 -5.80 -14.60 -21.17
C ARG A 64 -6.12 -14.13 -19.78
N ALA A 65 -7.39 -14.04 -19.42
CA ALA A 65 -7.83 -13.64 -18.10
C ALA A 65 -9.03 -14.47 -17.63
N GLU A 66 -9.16 -14.59 -16.31
CA GLU A 66 -10.26 -15.26 -15.64
C GLU A 66 -10.69 -14.41 -14.42
N LEU A 67 -12.00 -14.33 -14.19
CA LEU A 67 -12.56 -13.75 -12.96
C LEU A 67 -12.78 -14.88 -11.95
N VAL A 68 -11.99 -14.89 -10.90
CA VAL A 68 -12.11 -15.85 -9.81
C VAL A 68 -12.99 -15.25 -8.72
N GLU A 69 -14.11 -15.89 -8.45
CA GLU A 69 -14.99 -15.49 -7.35
C GLU A 69 -14.33 -15.82 -6.02
N THR A 70 -14.33 -14.85 -5.12
CA THR A 70 -13.84 -14.97 -3.74
C THR A 70 -14.99 -14.89 -2.75
N GLY A 71 -14.70 -14.86 -1.45
CA GLY A 71 -15.69 -14.56 -0.41
C GLY A 71 -16.22 -13.12 -0.44
N GLY A 72 -15.62 -12.24 -1.24
CA GLY A 72 -15.94 -10.83 -1.41
C GLY A 72 -15.96 -10.39 -2.87
N HIS A 73 -15.00 -9.57 -3.26
CA HIS A 73 -14.88 -9.10 -4.64
C HIS A 73 -14.02 -10.02 -5.51
N PRO A 74 -14.29 -10.13 -6.83
CA PRO A 74 -13.56 -11.06 -7.68
C PRO A 74 -12.09 -10.69 -7.82
N LEU A 75 -11.22 -11.72 -7.83
CA LEU A 75 -9.83 -11.62 -8.22
C LEU A 75 -9.71 -11.82 -9.74
N VAL A 76 -8.98 -10.96 -10.44
CA VAL A 76 -8.66 -11.15 -11.86
C VAL A 76 -7.32 -11.87 -11.96
N LEU A 77 -7.34 -13.12 -12.35
CA LEU A 77 -6.14 -13.87 -12.73
C LEU A 77 -5.89 -13.71 -14.22
N GLY A 78 -4.62 -13.64 -14.61
CA GLY A 78 -4.28 -13.50 -16.02
C GLY A 78 -2.87 -13.98 -16.35
N GLU A 79 -2.63 -14.15 -17.66
CA GLU A 79 -1.31 -14.41 -18.19
C GLU A 79 -1.09 -13.59 -19.46
N LEU A 80 0.03 -12.92 -19.52
CA LEU A 80 0.56 -12.24 -20.69
C LEU A 80 1.78 -13.05 -21.18
N PRO A 81 1.62 -13.93 -22.19
CA PRO A 81 2.67 -14.85 -22.59
C PRO A 81 3.88 -14.12 -23.21
N GLY A 82 5.06 -14.52 -22.81
CA GLY A 82 6.33 -14.18 -23.45
C GLY A 82 6.79 -15.25 -24.45
N PRO A 83 8.02 -15.14 -24.98
CA PRO A 83 8.63 -16.18 -25.82
C PRO A 83 8.73 -17.53 -25.07
N PRO A 84 8.78 -18.65 -25.79
CA PRO A 84 9.00 -19.96 -25.18
C PRO A 84 10.29 -19.99 -24.34
N GLY A 85 10.17 -20.41 -23.06
CA GLY A 85 11.31 -20.46 -22.13
C GLY A 85 11.67 -19.11 -21.50
N ALA A 86 10.90 -18.07 -21.72
CA ALA A 86 11.09 -16.78 -21.06
C ALA A 86 10.93 -16.88 -19.54
N PRO A 87 11.65 -16.04 -18.77
CA PRO A 87 11.41 -15.91 -17.35
C PRO A 87 9.95 -15.57 -17.03
N ARG A 88 9.47 -16.01 -15.88
CA ARG A 88 8.08 -15.79 -15.45
C ARG A 88 8.06 -14.81 -14.28
N LEU A 89 7.23 -13.79 -14.37
CA LEU A 89 7.01 -12.80 -13.33
C LEU A 89 5.56 -12.83 -12.87
N LEU A 90 5.31 -12.63 -11.58
CA LEU A 90 3.97 -12.38 -11.05
C LEU A 90 3.79 -10.88 -10.82
N ARG A 91 2.90 -10.25 -11.59
CA ARG A 91 2.44 -8.87 -11.37
C ARG A 91 1.28 -8.88 -10.38
N TYR A 92 1.46 -8.27 -9.25
CA TYR A 92 0.36 -7.91 -8.38
C TYR A 92 -0.21 -6.54 -8.80
N GLY A 93 -1.48 -6.33 -8.54
CA GLY A 93 -2.15 -5.06 -8.71
C GLY A 93 -3.52 -5.05 -8.05
N MET A 94 -4.10 -3.88 -7.95
CA MET A 94 -5.46 -3.69 -7.45
C MET A 94 -6.27 -2.86 -8.43
N TYR A 95 -7.57 -3.13 -8.50
CA TYR A 95 -8.50 -2.36 -9.32
C TYR A 95 -9.57 -1.64 -8.50
N ASP A 96 -9.62 -1.88 -7.18
CA ASP A 96 -10.51 -1.16 -6.27
C ASP A 96 -9.92 0.18 -5.82
N VAL A 97 -10.76 0.99 -5.21
CA VAL A 97 -10.42 2.31 -4.69
C VAL A 97 -11.22 2.62 -3.42
N GLN A 98 -10.69 3.53 -2.61
CA GLN A 98 -11.41 4.12 -1.47
C GLN A 98 -12.67 4.89 -1.91
N PRO A 99 -13.67 5.04 -1.03
CA PRO A 99 -14.77 5.98 -1.24
C PRO A 99 -14.25 7.39 -1.55
N ALA A 100 -15.04 8.18 -2.27
CA ALA A 100 -14.70 9.55 -2.66
C ALA A 100 -15.86 10.50 -2.36
N GLN A 101 -16.26 10.54 -1.07
CA GLN A 101 -17.40 11.32 -0.59
C GLN A 101 -16.98 12.62 0.11
N GLU A 102 -15.69 12.94 0.13
CA GLU A 102 -15.14 14.16 0.72
C GLU A 102 -15.70 15.39 -0.02
N PRO A 103 -16.11 16.45 0.72
CA PRO A 103 -16.73 17.62 0.11
C PRO A 103 -15.76 18.50 -0.69
N ASP A 104 -14.46 18.34 -0.49
CA ASP A 104 -13.43 19.27 -0.97
C ASP A 104 -12.85 18.89 -2.36
N TRP A 105 -13.49 17.97 -3.10
CA TRP A 105 -13.11 17.69 -4.48
C TRP A 105 -13.35 18.89 -5.39
N THR A 106 -12.33 19.32 -6.13
CA THR A 106 -12.42 20.44 -7.07
C THR A 106 -12.98 20.03 -8.46
N SER A 107 -13.11 18.71 -8.72
CA SER A 107 -13.83 18.12 -9.86
C SER A 107 -14.54 16.85 -9.42
N PRO A 108 -15.54 16.33 -10.15
CA PRO A 108 -16.18 15.07 -9.78
C PRO A 108 -15.14 13.94 -9.66
N PRO A 109 -15.12 13.16 -8.56
CA PRO A 109 -14.07 12.22 -8.24
C PRO A 109 -13.72 11.19 -9.33
N PHE A 110 -14.68 10.82 -10.16
CA PHE A 110 -14.52 9.86 -11.26
C PHE A 110 -14.62 10.50 -12.66
N ALA A 111 -14.45 11.83 -12.77
CA ALA A 111 -14.46 12.50 -14.09
C ALA A 111 -13.15 12.30 -14.86
N ALA A 112 -12.06 11.98 -14.16
CA ALA A 112 -10.71 11.87 -14.71
C ALA A 112 -10.33 13.10 -15.56
N GLU A 113 -10.56 14.29 -15.02
CA GLU A 113 -10.26 15.54 -15.70
C GLU A 113 -8.75 15.78 -15.74
N VAL A 114 -8.27 16.29 -16.88
CA VAL A 114 -6.89 16.81 -16.95
C VAL A 114 -6.92 18.27 -16.52
N ARG A 115 -6.16 18.58 -15.48
CA ARG A 115 -6.07 19.91 -14.88
C ARG A 115 -4.62 20.36 -14.75
N ASP A 116 -4.38 21.63 -14.79
CA ASP A 116 -3.07 22.20 -14.49
C ASP A 116 -3.02 22.54 -12.98
N LEU A 117 -2.24 21.78 -12.23
CA LEU A 117 -2.13 21.92 -10.78
C LEU A 117 -0.92 22.79 -10.42
N PRO A 118 -1.09 23.82 -9.54
CA PRO A 118 0.00 24.72 -9.16
C PRO A 118 1.21 23.96 -8.58
N GLY A 119 2.39 24.16 -9.16
CA GLY A 119 3.64 23.52 -8.74
C GLY A 119 3.80 22.05 -9.19
N VAL A 120 2.79 21.48 -9.85
CA VAL A 120 2.77 20.09 -10.32
C VAL A 120 2.72 20.00 -11.84
N GLY A 121 1.91 20.87 -12.49
CA GLY A 121 1.67 20.85 -13.93
C GLY A 121 0.40 20.06 -14.31
N ALA A 122 0.34 19.57 -15.55
CA ALA A 122 -0.81 18.84 -16.07
C ALA A 122 -0.96 17.49 -15.37
N ALA A 123 -2.13 17.25 -14.77
CA ALA A 123 -2.43 16.03 -14.02
C ALA A 123 -3.85 15.55 -14.29
N VAL A 124 -4.05 14.23 -14.26
CA VAL A 124 -5.36 13.58 -14.25
C VAL A 124 -5.85 13.54 -12.81
N VAL A 125 -6.86 14.35 -12.49
CA VAL A 125 -7.50 14.38 -11.17
C VAL A 125 -8.62 13.36 -11.14
N CYS A 126 -8.45 12.32 -10.34
CA CYS A 126 -9.42 11.23 -10.25
C CYS A 126 -9.09 10.30 -9.08
N ARG A 127 -10.10 9.81 -8.37
CA ARG A 127 -9.93 8.69 -7.43
C ARG A 127 -9.40 7.46 -8.18
N GLY A 128 -8.29 6.87 -7.69
CA GLY A 128 -7.61 5.74 -8.32
C GLY A 128 -6.56 6.14 -9.36
N SER A 129 -6.34 7.45 -9.60
CA SER A 129 -5.34 7.88 -10.58
C SER A 129 -3.91 7.61 -10.11
N ALA A 130 -3.63 7.82 -8.83
CA ALA A 130 -2.36 7.49 -8.17
C ALA A 130 -2.41 6.10 -7.54
N ASN A 131 -3.47 5.77 -6.83
CA ASN A 131 -3.60 4.54 -6.04
C ASN A 131 -4.76 3.64 -6.53
N SER A 132 -4.54 2.65 -7.42
CA SER A 132 -3.36 2.36 -8.27
C SER A 132 -3.82 2.01 -9.68
N LYS A 133 -5.07 2.43 -10.07
CA LYS A 133 -5.63 2.11 -11.40
C LYS A 133 -4.87 2.77 -12.54
N GLY A 134 -4.32 3.98 -12.30
CA GLY A 134 -3.50 4.69 -13.30
C GLY A 134 -2.24 3.92 -13.66
N SER A 135 -1.51 3.43 -12.66
CA SER A 135 -0.31 2.62 -12.84
C SER A 135 -0.60 1.26 -13.46
N LEU A 136 -1.68 0.60 -13.02
CA LEU A 136 -2.11 -0.68 -13.59
C LEU A 136 -2.43 -0.55 -15.10
N ALA A 137 -3.15 0.50 -15.49
CA ALA A 137 -3.43 0.80 -16.89
C ALA A 137 -2.15 1.09 -17.68
N GLY A 138 -1.22 1.87 -17.09
CA GLY A 138 0.09 2.16 -17.67
C GLY A 138 0.91 0.90 -17.91
N PHE A 139 0.88 -0.06 -17.01
CA PHE A 139 1.54 -1.36 -17.18
C PHE A 139 0.99 -2.14 -18.39
N PHE A 140 -0.32 -2.22 -18.56
CA PHE A 140 -0.89 -2.90 -19.74
C PHE A 140 -0.48 -2.22 -21.05
N ILE A 141 -0.42 -0.89 -21.09
CA ILE A 141 0.06 -0.15 -22.25
C ILE A 141 1.55 -0.45 -22.52
N ALA A 142 2.38 -0.57 -21.49
CA ALA A 142 3.78 -0.93 -21.64
C ALA A 142 3.93 -2.32 -22.29
N VAL A 143 3.12 -3.29 -21.89
CA VAL A 143 3.10 -4.64 -22.51
C VAL A 143 2.68 -4.56 -23.98
N GLU A 144 1.61 -3.80 -24.30
CA GLU A 144 1.18 -3.60 -25.68
C GLU A 144 2.31 -3.00 -26.55
N VAL A 145 3.01 -1.97 -26.04
CA VAL A 145 4.13 -1.34 -26.73
C VAL A 145 5.26 -2.34 -26.97
N LEU A 146 5.63 -3.15 -25.97
CA LEU A 146 6.64 -4.18 -26.13
C LEU A 146 6.25 -5.22 -27.18
N ARG A 147 4.98 -5.61 -27.25
CA ARG A 147 4.47 -6.55 -28.26
C ARG A 147 4.49 -5.95 -29.67
N GLU A 148 4.05 -4.71 -29.84
CA GLU A 148 4.13 -4.01 -31.13
C GLU A 148 5.54 -3.88 -31.66
N LEU A 149 6.52 -3.85 -30.76
CA LEU A 149 7.93 -3.79 -31.11
C LEU A 149 8.62 -5.16 -31.26
N ASP A 150 7.84 -6.27 -31.11
CA ASP A 150 8.36 -7.64 -31.05
C ASP A 150 9.46 -7.81 -29.97
N ALA A 151 9.27 -7.13 -28.82
CA ALA A 151 10.26 -7.02 -27.76
C ALA A 151 9.76 -7.50 -26.39
N MET A 152 8.61 -8.19 -26.30
CA MET A 152 8.09 -8.74 -25.02
C MET A 152 9.03 -9.85 -24.53
N PRO A 153 9.75 -9.65 -23.38
CA PRO A 153 10.87 -10.52 -23.04
C PRO A 153 10.55 -11.57 -21.98
N VAL A 154 9.40 -11.47 -21.30
CA VAL A 154 9.02 -12.30 -20.15
C VAL A 154 7.57 -12.77 -20.27
N THR A 155 7.22 -13.85 -19.59
CA THR A 155 5.82 -14.18 -19.31
C THR A 155 5.40 -13.52 -18.01
N VAL A 156 4.27 -12.81 -17.99
CA VAL A 156 3.73 -12.19 -16.78
C VAL A 156 2.46 -12.90 -16.36
N GLN A 157 2.47 -13.50 -15.18
CA GLN A 157 1.26 -13.88 -14.45
C GLN A 157 0.69 -12.64 -13.78
N LEU A 158 -0.61 -12.58 -13.65
CA LEU A 158 -1.32 -11.44 -13.08
C LEU A 158 -2.24 -11.92 -11.96
N ALA A 159 -2.18 -11.24 -10.82
CA ALA A 159 -3.14 -11.32 -9.74
C ALA A 159 -3.58 -9.90 -9.42
N VAL A 160 -4.79 -9.52 -9.85
CA VAL A 160 -5.31 -8.15 -9.68
C VAL A 160 -6.58 -8.24 -8.85
N GLU A 161 -6.51 -7.72 -7.62
CA GLU A 161 -7.59 -7.82 -6.65
C GLU A 161 -8.51 -6.59 -6.64
N GLY A 162 -9.67 -6.74 -6.01
CA GLY A 162 -10.66 -5.70 -5.81
C GLY A 162 -11.01 -5.45 -4.35
N GLU A 163 -10.14 -5.83 -3.41
CA GLU A 163 -10.35 -5.74 -1.97
C GLU A 163 -9.13 -5.20 -1.22
N GLU A 164 -8.15 -4.61 -1.91
CA GLU A 164 -6.93 -4.10 -1.26
C GLU A 164 -7.28 -3.03 -0.23
N GLU A 165 -8.18 -2.14 -0.58
CA GLU A 165 -8.66 -1.06 0.28
C GLU A 165 -9.55 -1.53 1.46
N LEU A 166 -9.87 -2.82 1.50
CA LEU A 166 -10.53 -3.51 2.61
C LEU A 166 -9.56 -4.40 3.42
N GLY A 167 -8.25 -4.33 3.15
CA GLY A 167 -7.24 -5.15 3.80
C GLY A 167 -7.04 -6.52 3.17
N SER A 168 -7.47 -6.74 1.93
CA SER A 168 -7.27 -7.98 1.14
C SER A 168 -7.73 -9.26 1.84
N PRO A 169 -8.94 -9.31 2.44
CA PRO A 169 -9.36 -10.40 3.32
C PRO A 169 -9.41 -11.77 2.63
N ASN A 170 -9.56 -11.81 1.32
CA ASN A 170 -9.68 -13.05 0.55
C ASN A 170 -8.45 -13.36 -0.31
N LEU A 171 -7.48 -12.46 -0.41
CA LEU A 171 -6.35 -12.57 -1.33
C LEU A 171 -5.47 -13.79 -1.02
N ALA A 172 -5.06 -13.99 0.23
CA ALA A 172 -4.15 -15.06 0.61
C ALA A 172 -4.69 -16.45 0.28
N ASP A 173 -5.98 -16.69 0.54
CA ASP A 173 -6.63 -17.96 0.23
C ASP A 173 -6.80 -18.15 -1.28
N ALA A 174 -7.17 -17.10 -2.02
CA ALA A 174 -7.28 -17.14 -3.47
C ALA A 174 -5.92 -17.42 -4.14
N ILE A 175 -4.86 -16.71 -3.75
CA ILE A 175 -3.48 -16.95 -4.22
C ILE A 175 -3.02 -18.38 -3.92
N LYS A 176 -3.33 -18.90 -2.73
CA LYS A 176 -2.98 -20.28 -2.34
C LYS A 176 -3.72 -21.31 -3.18
N ALA A 177 -5.01 -21.09 -3.47
CA ALA A 177 -5.82 -21.98 -4.29
C ALA A 177 -5.34 -22.04 -5.75
N HIS A 178 -4.80 -20.94 -6.29
CA HIS A 178 -4.33 -20.81 -7.67
C HIS A 178 -2.79 -20.79 -7.80
N ARG A 179 -2.09 -21.35 -6.80
CA ARG A 179 -0.62 -21.30 -6.73
C ARG A 179 0.08 -21.82 -7.98
N ASP A 180 -0.43 -22.90 -8.56
CA ASP A 180 0.19 -23.52 -9.74
C ASP A 180 0.04 -22.65 -10.99
N GLU A 181 -1.06 -21.93 -11.11
CA GLU A 181 -1.33 -21.00 -12.20
C GLU A 181 -0.49 -19.72 -12.08
N LEU A 182 -0.20 -19.31 -10.84
CA LEU A 182 0.61 -18.13 -10.51
C LEU A 182 2.11 -18.44 -10.39
N ALA A 183 2.55 -19.64 -10.78
CA ALA A 183 3.95 -20.02 -10.70
C ALA A 183 4.84 -19.03 -11.46
N ALA A 184 5.82 -18.44 -10.75
CA ALA A 184 6.73 -17.42 -11.26
C ALA A 184 8.10 -17.51 -10.58
N ASP A 185 9.09 -16.81 -11.14
CA ASP A 185 10.44 -16.73 -10.59
C ASP A 185 10.55 -15.62 -9.52
N ALA A 186 9.71 -14.59 -9.64
CA ALA A 186 9.61 -13.45 -8.71
C ALA A 186 8.27 -12.74 -8.85
N ALA A 187 7.87 -12.00 -7.80
CA ALA A 187 6.72 -11.10 -7.84
C ALA A 187 7.16 -9.63 -7.92
N PHE A 188 6.29 -8.78 -8.45
CA PHE A 188 6.55 -7.34 -8.50
C PHE A 188 5.26 -6.54 -8.47
N ASP A 189 5.38 -5.30 -8.00
CA ASP A 189 4.38 -4.26 -8.16
C ASP A 189 5.02 -3.01 -8.76
N LEU A 190 4.29 -2.30 -9.60
CA LEU A 190 4.73 -1.06 -10.24
C LEU A 190 3.67 0.02 -10.10
N ASP A 191 4.03 1.09 -9.38
CA ASP A 191 3.18 2.23 -9.11
C ASP A 191 3.82 3.56 -9.51
N LEU A 192 3.10 4.65 -9.32
CA LEU A 192 3.61 6.02 -9.49
C LEU A 192 4.34 6.42 -8.21
N THR A 193 5.59 5.95 -8.04
CA THR A 193 6.32 6.11 -6.79
C THR A 193 7.24 7.32 -6.74
N ALA A 194 7.40 8.05 -7.85
CA ALA A 194 8.34 9.15 -7.88
C ALA A 194 7.79 10.40 -7.15
N GLY A 195 8.64 11.03 -6.35
CA GLY A 195 8.39 12.37 -5.83
C GLY A 195 8.35 13.43 -6.95
N LEU A 196 8.01 14.67 -6.62
CA LEU A 196 8.09 15.81 -7.56
C LEU A 196 9.53 16.09 -8.05
N ASP A 197 10.53 15.62 -7.32
CA ASP A 197 11.94 15.65 -7.71
C ASP A 197 12.31 14.61 -8.79
N GLY A 198 11.35 13.76 -9.19
CA GLY A 198 11.50 12.70 -10.18
C GLY A 198 12.23 11.44 -9.67
N ARG A 199 12.47 11.33 -8.36
CA ARG A 199 13.13 10.16 -7.76
C ARG A 199 12.11 9.07 -7.43
N PRO A 200 12.16 7.90 -8.09
CA PRO A 200 11.27 6.79 -7.77
C PRO A 200 11.71 6.08 -6.48
N GLU A 201 10.79 5.39 -5.85
CA GLU A 201 11.10 4.50 -4.75
C GLU A 201 11.45 3.09 -5.25
N LEU A 202 12.32 2.40 -4.52
CA LEU A 202 12.52 0.96 -4.58
C LEU A 202 12.19 0.39 -3.20
N ILE A 203 11.07 -0.32 -3.10
CA ILE A 203 10.54 -0.80 -1.83
C ILE A 203 10.81 -2.30 -1.72
N LEU A 204 11.48 -2.69 -0.64
CA LEU A 204 11.94 -4.05 -0.36
C LEU A 204 11.25 -4.66 0.87
N GLY A 205 10.34 -3.92 1.49
CA GLY A 205 9.57 -4.37 2.63
C GLY A 205 8.46 -3.38 2.98
N CYS A 206 7.45 -3.84 3.70
CA CYS A 206 6.41 -3.00 4.27
C CYS A 206 6.00 -3.50 5.66
N LYS A 207 5.45 -2.59 6.47
CA LYS A 207 4.94 -2.93 7.78
C LYS A 207 3.71 -3.84 7.68
N GLY A 208 3.43 -4.59 8.74
CA GLY A 208 2.16 -5.26 8.93
C GLY A 208 1.14 -4.36 9.62
N LEU A 209 -0.08 -4.83 9.67
CA LEU A 209 -1.21 -4.17 10.32
C LEU A 209 -1.87 -5.10 11.31
N LEU A 210 -2.33 -4.53 12.42
CA LEU A 210 -3.28 -5.15 13.33
C LEU A 210 -4.31 -4.07 13.69
N ASP A 211 -5.51 -4.18 13.15
CA ASP A 211 -6.65 -3.30 13.46
C ASP A 211 -7.46 -3.90 14.60
N LEU A 212 -7.61 -3.15 15.68
CA LEU A 212 -8.24 -3.58 16.92
C LEU A 212 -9.43 -2.69 17.28
N GLU A 213 -10.43 -3.31 17.87
CA GLU A 213 -11.49 -2.61 18.57
C GLU A 213 -11.47 -2.99 20.05
N LEU A 214 -11.36 -1.97 20.92
CA LEU A 214 -11.52 -2.10 22.36
C LEU A 214 -12.91 -1.59 22.78
N THR A 215 -13.65 -2.39 23.53
CA THR A 215 -14.97 -2.02 24.03
C THR A 215 -15.05 -2.20 25.52
N ALA A 216 -15.52 -1.15 26.23
CA ALA A 216 -15.91 -1.21 27.63
C ALA A 216 -17.42 -1.04 27.73
N GLU A 217 -18.11 -1.99 28.34
CA GLU A 217 -19.55 -1.96 28.59
C GLU A 217 -19.89 -2.60 29.94
N ALA A 218 -21.13 -2.49 30.36
CA ALA A 218 -21.61 -3.05 31.63
C ALA A 218 -21.33 -4.55 31.75
N GLY A 219 -21.00 -4.99 32.95
CA GLY A 219 -20.75 -6.40 33.25
C GLY A 219 -20.53 -6.65 34.75
N PRO A 220 -20.09 -7.86 35.14
CA PRO A 220 -19.80 -8.19 36.53
C PRO A 220 -18.77 -7.30 37.22
N TRP A 221 -17.93 -6.61 36.44
CA TRP A 221 -16.92 -5.64 36.93
C TRP A 221 -17.52 -4.31 37.37
N GLY A 222 -18.78 -4.01 36.96
CA GLY A 222 -19.48 -2.76 37.18
C GLY A 222 -20.03 -2.17 35.90
N GLY A 223 -20.28 -0.86 35.92
CA GLY A 223 -20.85 -0.11 34.80
C GLY A 223 -22.38 -0.23 34.74
N PRO A 224 -23.05 0.77 34.16
CA PRO A 224 -24.51 0.77 34.02
C PRO A 224 -24.92 -0.02 32.76
N ALA A 225 -26.04 -0.75 32.85
CA ALA A 225 -26.64 -1.45 31.70
C ALA A 225 -27.32 -0.51 30.69
N ALA A 226 -27.57 0.74 31.09
CA ALA A 226 -28.10 1.83 30.28
C ALA A 226 -27.48 3.15 30.75
N ASP A 227 -27.50 4.17 29.90
CA ASP A 227 -27.00 5.49 30.27
C ASP A 227 -27.71 6.02 31.54
N LEU A 228 -26.93 6.49 32.48
CA LEU A 228 -27.41 7.04 33.76
C LEU A 228 -27.10 8.53 33.85
N HIS A 229 -27.70 9.20 34.84
CA HIS A 229 -27.29 10.54 35.20
C HIS A 229 -25.86 10.51 35.77
N SER A 230 -24.99 11.46 35.37
CA SER A 230 -23.57 11.46 35.72
C SER A 230 -23.28 11.55 37.22
N SER A 231 -24.26 11.97 38.08
CA SER A 231 -24.13 11.93 39.52
C SER A 231 -23.88 10.53 40.08
N GLU A 232 -24.34 9.48 39.39
CA GLU A 232 -24.15 8.10 39.81
C GLU A 232 -22.70 7.63 39.73
N GLN A 233 -21.81 8.36 39.01
CA GLN A 233 -20.37 8.04 38.92
C GLN A 233 -19.69 8.05 40.31
N ALA A 234 -20.29 8.69 41.33
CA ALA A 234 -19.72 8.67 42.67
C ALA A 234 -19.62 7.24 43.28
N TRP A 235 -20.38 6.28 42.76
CA TRP A 235 -20.47 4.92 43.29
C TRP A 235 -20.59 3.81 42.20
N ILE A 236 -20.84 4.17 40.96
CA ILE A 236 -20.89 3.22 39.83
C ILE A 236 -19.69 3.44 38.92
N ALA A 237 -19.03 2.35 38.54
CA ALA A 237 -17.89 2.41 37.62
C ALA A 237 -18.35 2.88 36.23
N SER A 238 -17.48 3.65 35.55
CA SER A 238 -17.78 4.27 34.27
C SER A 238 -17.06 3.54 33.10
N PRO A 239 -17.80 2.97 32.12
CA PRO A 239 -17.19 2.37 30.94
C PRO A 239 -16.27 3.30 30.17
N PRO A 240 -16.56 4.59 29.93
CA PRO A 240 -15.60 5.51 29.33
C PRO A 240 -14.28 5.64 30.10
N TRP A 241 -14.32 5.72 31.42
CA TRP A 241 -13.09 5.77 32.22
C TRP A 241 -12.30 4.45 32.17
N ALA A 242 -13.00 3.31 32.18
CA ALA A 242 -12.34 2.01 32.01
C ALA A 242 -11.60 1.93 30.67
N LEU A 243 -12.24 2.38 29.57
CA LEU A 243 -11.62 2.42 28.25
C LEU A 243 -10.42 3.39 28.21
N VAL A 244 -10.57 4.62 28.74
CA VAL A 244 -9.48 5.62 28.74
C VAL A 244 -8.27 5.10 29.51
N HIS A 245 -8.46 4.47 30.67
CA HIS A 245 -7.35 3.90 31.44
C HIS A 245 -6.73 2.67 30.75
N ALA A 246 -7.53 1.84 30.08
CA ALA A 246 -7.04 0.73 29.27
C ALA A 246 -6.16 1.23 28.12
N LEU A 247 -6.62 2.24 27.39
CA LEU A 247 -5.85 2.88 26.31
C LEU A 247 -4.56 3.50 26.83
N ALA A 248 -4.64 4.28 27.90
CA ALA A 248 -3.48 4.94 28.50
C ALA A 248 -2.43 3.95 29.04
N SER A 249 -2.81 2.70 29.35
CA SER A 249 -1.86 1.67 29.77
C SER A 249 -1.01 1.12 28.63
N LEU A 250 -1.42 1.27 27.38
CA LEU A 250 -0.72 0.70 26.22
C LEU A 250 0.56 1.47 25.88
N THR A 251 0.66 2.72 26.30
CA THR A 251 1.81 3.59 26.04
C THR A 251 2.23 4.36 27.30
N THR A 252 3.45 4.86 27.28
CA THR A 252 3.92 5.85 28.28
C THR A 252 3.36 7.25 27.96
N ALA A 253 3.66 8.23 28.83
CA ALA A 253 3.32 9.63 28.59
C ALA A 253 4.02 10.23 27.34
N ASP A 254 5.16 9.65 26.95
CA ASP A 254 5.92 10.03 25.75
C ASP A 254 5.52 9.18 24.53
N GLU A 255 4.38 8.49 24.61
CA GLU A 255 3.81 7.61 23.56
C GLU A 255 4.74 6.43 23.15
N GLU A 256 5.69 6.04 23.99
CA GLU A 256 6.44 4.80 23.79
C GLU A 256 5.59 3.60 24.22
N ILE A 257 5.65 2.50 23.45
CA ILE A 257 4.83 1.30 23.72
C ILE A 257 5.21 0.70 25.06
N ALA A 258 4.21 0.50 25.94
CA ALA A 258 4.36 -0.08 27.27
C ALA A 258 3.98 -1.58 27.32
N VAL A 259 3.64 -2.17 26.20
CA VAL A 259 3.21 -3.57 26.08
C VAL A 259 4.43 -4.47 25.84
N ASP A 260 4.70 -5.36 26.78
CA ASP A 260 5.78 -6.34 26.64
C ASP A 260 5.56 -7.26 25.44
N GLY A 261 6.59 -7.42 24.61
CA GLY A 261 6.55 -8.23 23.40
C GLY A 261 6.13 -7.48 22.13
N LEU A 262 5.93 -6.15 22.19
CA LEU A 262 5.73 -5.29 21.03
C LEU A 262 7.00 -4.49 20.69
N ALA A 263 8.15 -5.14 20.65
CA ALA A 263 9.41 -4.53 20.21
C ALA A 263 9.80 -5.03 18.82
N GLY A 264 10.26 -4.13 17.96
CA GLY A 264 10.83 -4.48 16.67
C GLY A 264 12.31 -4.83 16.73
N ASP A 265 12.78 -5.60 15.75
CA ASP A 265 14.21 -5.83 15.55
C ASP A 265 14.90 -4.57 14.99
N PRO A 266 16.16 -4.34 15.33
CA PRO A 266 16.94 -3.28 14.71
C PRO A 266 17.22 -3.63 13.23
N PRO A 267 17.47 -2.61 12.39
CA PRO A 267 17.88 -2.84 11.00
C PRO A 267 19.17 -3.67 10.92
N THR A 268 19.27 -4.52 9.91
CA THR A 268 20.50 -5.26 9.59
C THR A 268 21.57 -4.31 9.04
N ALA A 269 22.83 -4.72 9.02
CA ALA A 269 23.92 -3.92 8.46
C ALA A 269 23.72 -3.54 6.96
N ALA A 270 22.96 -4.33 6.21
CA ALA A 270 22.60 -3.99 4.83
C ALA A 270 21.53 -2.89 4.79
N GLU A 271 20.56 -2.97 5.66
CA GLU A 271 19.47 -1.99 5.77
C GLU A 271 19.94 -0.67 6.37
N GLU A 272 20.92 -0.70 7.28
CA GLU A 272 21.57 0.52 7.77
C GLU A 272 22.19 1.34 6.65
N ARG A 273 22.77 0.68 5.63
CA ARG A 273 23.30 1.39 4.46
C ARG A 273 22.19 2.03 3.62
N LEU A 274 21.08 1.31 3.40
CA LEU A 274 19.93 1.85 2.68
C LEU A 274 19.28 3.01 3.44
N LEU A 275 19.20 2.89 4.77
CA LEU A 275 18.71 3.95 5.65
C LEU A 275 19.57 5.22 5.56
N ALA A 276 20.91 5.06 5.55
CA ALA A 276 21.82 6.19 5.38
C ALA A 276 21.68 6.85 3.99
N GLU A 277 21.43 6.07 2.94
CA GLU A 277 21.14 6.60 1.59
C GLU A 277 19.84 7.41 1.57
N LEU A 278 18.79 6.93 2.21
CA LEU A 278 17.52 7.68 2.37
C LEU A 278 17.75 8.96 3.18
N ALA A 279 18.44 8.87 4.30
CA ALA A 279 18.70 10.00 5.20
C ALA A 279 19.50 11.12 4.52
N ALA A 280 20.39 10.77 3.60
CA ALA A 280 21.18 11.75 2.86
C ALA A 280 20.32 12.68 1.96
N THR A 281 19.07 12.32 1.72
CA THR A 281 18.15 13.07 0.84
C THR A 281 16.86 13.49 1.53
N PHE A 282 16.66 13.11 2.77
CA PHE A 282 15.49 13.49 3.56
C PHE A 282 15.73 14.84 4.24
N ASP A 283 14.88 15.82 3.97
CA ASP A 283 14.86 17.11 4.66
C ASP A 283 13.76 17.11 5.73
N PRO A 284 14.11 17.00 7.02
CA PRO A 284 13.13 16.99 8.10
C PRO A 284 12.26 18.26 8.17
N ASP A 285 12.82 19.43 7.86
CA ASP A 285 12.09 20.70 7.93
C ASP A 285 11.10 20.84 6.77
N GLU A 286 11.44 20.34 5.59
CA GLU A 286 10.53 20.27 4.45
C GLU A 286 9.37 19.31 4.75
N HIS A 287 9.65 18.13 5.25
CA HIS A 287 8.62 17.16 5.63
C HIS A 287 7.66 17.70 6.71
N LEU A 288 8.17 18.39 7.75
CA LEU A 288 7.29 19.04 8.75
C LEU A 288 6.35 20.08 8.12
N ARG A 289 6.84 20.82 7.11
CA ARG A 289 6.00 21.79 6.37
C ARG A 289 4.92 21.10 5.55
N GLU A 290 5.26 20.01 4.88
CA GLU A 290 4.32 19.19 4.08
C GLU A 290 3.19 18.60 4.93
N VAL A 291 3.55 17.94 6.05
CA VAL A 291 2.57 17.32 6.96
C VAL A 291 1.93 18.33 7.92
N ARG A 292 2.32 19.62 7.83
CA ARG A 292 1.83 20.72 8.68
C ARG A 292 1.97 20.44 10.18
N ALA A 293 3.06 19.78 10.58
CA ALA A 293 3.37 19.52 11.98
C ALA A 293 4.44 20.52 12.49
N ALA A 294 4.36 20.89 13.78
CA ALA A 294 5.28 21.85 14.39
C ALA A 294 6.63 21.21 14.76
N ARG A 295 6.64 19.91 15.06
CA ARG A 295 7.83 19.17 15.47
C ARG A 295 7.62 17.67 15.35
N TYR A 296 8.70 16.93 15.29
CA TYR A 296 8.69 15.49 15.50
C TYR A 296 8.53 15.13 16.98
N ARG A 297 7.99 13.96 17.26
CA ARG A 297 7.97 13.35 18.60
C ARG A 297 9.35 12.78 18.95
N VAL A 298 10.07 12.27 17.96
CA VAL A 298 11.41 11.67 18.09
C VAL A 298 12.46 12.77 17.96
N GLU A 299 13.47 12.74 18.83
CA GLU A 299 14.64 13.62 18.74
C GLU A 299 15.69 12.99 17.81
N GLY A 300 16.43 13.83 17.09
CA GLY A 300 17.53 13.41 16.23
C GLY A 300 17.51 14.03 14.84
N GLY A 301 18.44 13.61 14.00
CA GLY A 301 18.52 14.01 12.60
C GLY A 301 17.72 13.11 11.67
N ALA A 302 17.93 13.27 10.36
CA ALA A 302 17.24 12.52 9.32
C ALA A 302 17.30 10.99 9.52
N GLU A 303 18.46 10.47 9.93
CA GLU A 303 18.66 9.02 10.12
C GLU A 303 17.85 8.48 11.29
N GLU A 304 17.87 9.16 12.45
CA GLU A 304 17.10 8.76 13.63
C GLU A 304 15.60 8.84 13.38
N LEU A 305 15.14 9.87 12.68
CA LEU A 305 13.74 10.04 12.30
C LEU A 305 13.27 8.92 11.37
N LEU A 306 14.03 8.63 10.31
CA LEU A 306 13.70 7.55 9.38
C LEU A 306 13.81 6.17 10.05
N ARG A 307 14.80 5.94 10.92
CA ARG A 307 14.91 4.72 11.71
C ARG A 307 13.66 4.51 12.57
N ALA A 308 13.19 5.56 13.24
CA ALA A 308 11.96 5.49 14.02
C ALA A 308 10.73 5.22 13.14
N LEU A 309 10.60 5.95 12.03
CA LEU A 309 9.50 5.78 11.09
C LEU A 309 9.42 4.35 10.54
N LEU A 310 10.55 3.76 10.14
CA LEU A 310 10.58 2.49 9.41
C LEU A 310 10.61 1.28 10.36
N TYR A 311 11.34 1.34 11.50
CA TYR A 311 11.64 0.16 12.33
C TYR A 311 10.96 0.15 13.69
N ARG A 312 10.23 1.19 14.09
CA ARG A 312 9.44 1.14 15.33
C ARG A 312 8.01 0.67 15.03
N PRO A 313 7.46 -0.27 15.82
CA PRO A 313 6.03 -0.52 15.84
C PRO A 313 5.32 0.72 16.40
N THR A 314 4.03 0.86 16.10
CA THR A 314 3.20 1.95 16.62
C THR A 314 1.87 1.42 17.13
N VAL A 315 1.30 2.07 18.14
CA VAL A 315 -0.09 1.90 18.57
C VAL A 315 -0.75 3.25 18.39
N ASN A 316 -1.61 3.36 17.41
CA ASN A 316 -2.34 4.58 17.10
C ASN A 316 -3.81 4.44 17.50
N ILE A 317 -4.41 5.50 18.03
CA ILE A 317 -5.84 5.56 18.28
C ILE A 317 -6.50 6.25 17.11
N SER A 318 -7.14 5.48 16.22
CA SER A 318 -7.82 6.00 15.04
C SER A 318 -9.24 6.53 15.33
N GLY A 319 -9.81 6.19 16.48
CA GLY A 319 -11.11 6.72 16.90
C GLY A 319 -11.51 6.35 18.32
N ILE A 320 -12.23 7.25 19.00
CA ILE A 320 -12.86 7.00 20.31
C ILE A 320 -14.30 7.46 20.23
N VAL A 321 -15.22 6.59 20.63
CA VAL A 321 -16.65 6.86 20.65
C VAL A 321 -17.24 6.47 21.99
N GLY A 322 -17.98 7.40 22.62
CA GLY A 322 -18.69 7.12 23.88
C GLY A 322 -19.39 8.37 24.38
N GLY A 323 -20.63 8.22 24.84
CA GLY A 323 -21.43 9.32 25.40
C GLY A 323 -22.09 10.22 24.36
N TYR A 324 -22.49 11.40 24.83
CA TYR A 324 -23.22 12.35 24.01
C TYR A 324 -22.31 13.42 23.41
N THR A 325 -22.37 13.56 22.11
CA THR A 325 -21.58 14.54 21.33
C THR A 325 -22.45 15.50 20.51
N GLY A 326 -23.80 15.48 20.74
CA GLY A 326 -24.74 16.36 20.06
C GLY A 326 -24.75 17.80 20.62
N PRO A 327 -25.60 18.68 20.07
CA PRO A 327 -25.73 20.07 20.53
C PRO A 327 -26.11 20.19 22.00
N GLY A 328 -25.47 21.11 22.72
CA GLY A 328 -25.69 21.33 24.14
C GLY A 328 -25.02 20.31 25.05
N GLY A 329 -25.11 20.50 26.35
CA GLY A 329 -24.57 19.58 27.37
C GLY A 329 -25.58 18.52 27.77
N LYS A 330 -25.14 17.26 28.01
CA LYS A 330 -25.97 16.21 28.61
C LYS A 330 -25.17 15.54 29.73
N THR A 331 -25.68 15.66 30.97
CA THR A 331 -25.01 15.12 32.16
C THR A 331 -25.30 13.63 32.29
N ILE A 332 -24.64 12.80 31.49
CA ILE A 332 -24.81 11.34 31.46
C ILE A 332 -23.53 10.61 31.81
N MET A 333 -23.64 9.41 32.33
CA MET A 333 -22.65 8.38 32.41
C MET A 333 -23.00 7.32 31.34
N PRO A 334 -22.25 7.23 30.26
CA PRO A 334 -22.54 6.29 29.17
C PRO A 334 -22.40 4.84 29.62
N SER A 335 -23.26 3.98 29.12
CA SER A 335 -23.23 2.53 29.37
C SER A 335 -22.18 1.78 28.57
N ARG A 336 -21.64 2.42 27.54
CA ARG A 336 -20.65 1.84 26.64
C ARG A 336 -19.68 2.90 26.12
N ALA A 337 -18.42 2.50 25.90
CA ALA A 337 -17.44 3.25 25.15
C ALA A 337 -16.59 2.30 24.29
N ARG A 338 -16.14 2.78 23.14
CA ARG A 338 -15.38 2.00 22.16
C ARG A 338 -14.22 2.83 21.59
N ALA A 339 -13.10 2.17 21.34
CA ALA A 339 -11.99 2.74 20.60
C ALA A 339 -11.57 1.81 19.46
N ARG A 340 -11.10 2.40 18.38
CA ARG A 340 -10.37 1.72 17.31
C ARG A 340 -8.90 2.09 17.36
N LEU A 341 -8.05 1.08 17.15
CA LEU A 341 -6.60 1.20 17.19
C LEU A 341 -6.03 0.57 15.94
N ASP A 342 -5.06 1.19 15.33
CA ASP A 342 -4.20 0.55 14.37
C ASP A 342 -2.80 0.37 14.96
N VAL A 343 -2.28 -0.86 14.90
CA VAL A 343 -0.94 -1.23 15.35
C VAL A 343 -0.11 -1.56 14.13
N ARG A 344 0.92 -0.76 13.87
CA ARG A 344 1.86 -1.06 12.79
C ARG A 344 2.90 -2.04 13.29
N LEU A 345 3.01 -3.18 12.61
CA LEU A 345 3.89 -4.27 12.96
C LEU A 345 5.17 -4.21 12.12
N VAL A 346 6.30 -4.43 12.76
CA VAL A 346 7.62 -4.54 12.14
C VAL A 346 8.23 -5.90 12.46
N PRO A 347 9.23 -6.39 11.73
CA PRO A 347 9.94 -7.61 12.12
C PRO A 347 10.40 -7.57 13.59
N PRO A 348 10.24 -8.64 14.38
CA PRO A 348 9.71 -9.96 14.04
C PRO A 348 8.24 -10.14 14.42
N LEU A 349 7.48 -9.06 14.65
CA LEU A 349 6.13 -9.07 15.23
C LEU A 349 5.13 -9.78 14.34
N ASP A 350 4.50 -10.81 14.90
CA ASP A 350 3.38 -11.51 14.27
C ASP A 350 2.05 -10.93 14.76
N PRO A 351 1.02 -10.75 13.88
CA PRO A 351 -0.25 -10.15 14.29
C PRO A 351 -0.97 -10.88 15.44
N GLU A 352 -1.01 -12.20 15.43
CA GLU A 352 -1.68 -12.98 16.48
C GLU A 352 -0.92 -12.87 17.81
N ALA A 353 0.43 -12.94 17.75
CA ALA A 353 1.27 -12.78 18.92
C ALA A 353 1.17 -11.37 19.52
N ALA A 354 1.06 -10.34 18.67
CA ALA A 354 0.86 -8.94 19.05
C ALA A 354 -0.51 -8.73 19.73
N ALA A 355 -1.58 -9.24 19.14
CA ALA A 355 -2.91 -9.18 19.74
C ALA A 355 -2.96 -9.88 21.10
N ALA A 356 -2.33 -11.06 21.21
CA ALA A 356 -2.22 -11.79 22.47
C ALA A 356 -1.38 -11.04 23.52
N ALA A 357 -0.33 -10.33 23.12
CA ALA A 357 0.48 -9.50 24.00
C ALA A 357 -0.34 -8.32 24.57
N ILE A 358 -1.08 -7.62 23.72
CA ILE A 358 -1.99 -6.54 24.13
C ILE A 358 -3.06 -7.08 25.10
N ARG A 359 -3.67 -8.23 24.80
CA ARG A 359 -4.65 -8.84 25.69
C ARG A 359 -4.06 -9.15 27.06
N ARG A 360 -2.89 -9.81 27.12
CA ARG A 360 -2.20 -10.09 28.38
C ARG A 360 -1.86 -8.83 29.15
N HIS A 361 -1.43 -7.78 28.46
CA HIS A 361 -1.13 -6.49 29.08
C HIS A 361 -2.37 -5.88 29.74
N LEU A 362 -3.49 -5.85 29.01
CA LEU A 362 -4.76 -5.34 29.55
C LEU A 362 -5.22 -6.15 30.75
N ASP A 363 -5.12 -7.47 30.70
CA ASP A 363 -5.51 -8.35 31.84
C ASP A 363 -4.63 -8.11 33.07
N ALA A 364 -3.30 -8.01 32.88
CA ALA A 364 -2.37 -7.77 33.96
C ALA A 364 -2.52 -6.40 34.64
N ASN A 365 -3.03 -5.40 33.87
CA ASN A 365 -3.30 -4.05 34.38
C ASN A 365 -4.75 -3.85 34.89
N GLY A 366 -5.52 -4.92 35.04
CA GLY A 366 -6.87 -4.88 35.63
C GLY A 366 -7.99 -4.57 34.61
N PHE A 367 -7.71 -4.61 33.33
CA PHE A 367 -8.66 -4.33 32.24
C PHE A 367 -9.19 -5.58 31.53
N ALA A 368 -9.23 -6.72 32.25
CA ALA A 368 -9.77 -7.98 31.69
C ALA A 368 -11.24 -7.85 31.22
N HIS A 369 -11.96 -6.87 31.75
CA HIS A 369 -13.34 -6.55 31.38
C HIS A 369 -13.49 -5.67 30.12
N VAL A 370 -12.40 -5.13 29.60
CA VAL A 370 -12.40 -4.43 28.30
C VAL A 370 -12.24 -5.48 27.21
N GLU A 371 -13.27 -5.63 26.40
CA GLU A 371 -13.24 -6.54 25.25
C GLU A 371 -12.22 -6.07 24.22
N LEU A 372 -11.45 -7.00 23.68
CA LEU A 372 -10.55 -6.77 22.55
C LEU A 372 -11.01 -7.65 21.38
N ARG A 373 -11.30 -7.04 20.26
CA ARG A 373 -11.64 -7.72 19.00
C ARG A 373 -10.62 -7.33 17.93
N VAL A 374 -10.06 -8.30 17.26
CA VAL A 374 -9.28 -8.08 16.03
C VAL A 374 -10.28 -7.85 14.90
N ALA A 375 -10.18 -6.70 14.25
CA ALA A 375 -11.05 -6.34 13.13
C ALA A 375 -10.41 -6.79 11.81
N ASP A 376 -9.10 -6.54 11.67
CA ASP A 376 -8.29 -6.96 10.52
C ASP A 376 -6.83 -7.14 10.94
N ALA A 377 -6.09 -7.98 10.22
CA ALA A 377 -4.69 -8.20 10.50
C ALA A 377 -3.96 -8.84 9.33
N TYR A 378 -2.78 -8.32 9.00
CA TYR A 378 -1.84 -9.01 8.13
C TYR A 378 -0.38 -8.71 8.52
N PRO A 379 0.52 -9.68 8.28
CA PRO A 379 1.89 -9.55 8.72
C PRO A 379 2.67 -8.55 7.86
N TRP A 380 3.79 -8.08 8.41
CA TRP A 380 4.81 -7.39 7.62
C TRP A 380 5.36 -8.30 6.53
N ALA A 381 5.85 -7.71 5.44
CA ALA A 381 6.54 -8.39 4.36
C ALA A 381 7.93 -7.82 4.13
N LYS A 382 8.89 -8.66 3.73
CA LYS A 382 10.26 -8.22 3.50
C LYS A 382 10.96 -9.10 2.48
N ALA A 383 11.45 -8.48 1.41
CA ALA A 383 12.23 -9.13 0.37
C ALA A 383 13.73 -9.02 0.65
N PRO A 384 14.55 -9.94 0.13
CA PRO A 384 16.00 -9.79 0.15
C PRO A 384 16.42 -8.50 -0.57
N ALA A 385 17.30 -7.70 0.06
CA ALA A 385 17.82 -6.46 -0.53
C ALA A 385 18.58 -6.69 -1.86
N ARG A 386 19.02 -7.90 -2.08
CA ARG A 386 19.62 -8.35 -3.35
C ARG A 386 18.86 -9.57 -3.85
N SER A 387 18.08 -9.35 -4.88
CA SER A 387 17.35 -10.39 -5.62
C SER A 387 17.36 -10.00 -7.09
N ARG A 388 17.12 -10.96 -7.98
CA ARG A 388 17.03 -10.70 -9.41
C ARG A 388 16.03 -9.59 -9.73
N VAL A 389 14.87 -9.58 -9.07
CA VAL A 389 13.81 -8.58 -9.29
C VAL A 389 14.23 -7.18 -8.81
N ALA A 390 14.87 -7.06 -7.66
CA ALA A 390 15.37 -5.79 -7.15
C ALA A 390 16.52 -5.25 -8.04
N ASN A 391 17.45 -6.11 -8.46
CA ASN A 391 18.53 -5.73 -9.38
C ASN A 391 17.98 -5.27 -10.73
N ALA A 392 16.96 -5.96 -11.26
CA ALA A 392 16.31 -5.56 -12.52
C ALA A 392 15.65 -4.17 -12.42
N MET A 393 15.02 -3.84 -11.28
CA MET A 393 14.51 -2.48 -11.06
C MET A 393 15.62 -1.43 -11.05
N LEU A 394 16.72 -1.70 -10.33
CA LEU A 394 17.89 -0.80 -10.32
C LEU A 394 18.48 -0.62 -11.70
N THR A 395 18.62 -1.71 -12.47
CA THR A 395 19.11 -1.68 -13.87
C THR A 395 18.17 -0.85 -14.76
N ALA A 396 16.85 -0.99 -14.58
CA ALA A 396 15.88 -0.20 -15.32
C ALA A 396 15.98 1.30 -14.98
N TYR A 397 16.08 1.64 -13.70
CA TYR A 397 16.25 3.03 -13.26
C TYR A 397 17.56 3.65 -13.80
N ASP A 398 18.66 2.91 -13.74
CA ASP A 398 19.94 3.38 -14.30
C ASP A 398 19.84 3.64 -15.81
N ALA A 399 19.20 2.73 -16.56
CA ALA A 399 18.97 2.90 -18.02
C ALA A 399 18.05 4.09 -18.34
N LEU A 400 17.21 4.52 -17.38
CA LEU A 400 16.37 5.71 -17.49
C LEU A 400 17.07 6.99 -16.97
N GLY A 401 18.22 6.87 -16.34
CA GLY A 401 18.92 7.98 -15.69
C GLY A 401 18.31 8.40 -14.36
N LEU A 402 17.50 7.53 -13.75
CA LEU A 402 16.80 7.79 -12.47
C LEU A 402 17.67 7.36 -11.28
N ARG A 403 17.47 8.00 -10.16
CA ARG A 403 18.14 7.70 -8.88
C ARG A 403 17.10 7.31 -7.83
N PRO A 404 16.86 6.01 -7.60
CA PRO A 404 15.82 5.56 -6.70
C PRO A 404 16.14 5.87 -5.24
N LEU A 405 15.06 5.94 -4.43
CA LEU A 405 15.08 5.95 -2.97
C LEU A 405 14.86 4.52 -2.49
N PRO A 406 15.88 3.87 -1.90
CA PRO A 406 15.76 2.46 -1.50
C PRO A 406 15.13 2.35 -0.11
N TYR A 407 13.86 1.95 -0.02
CA TYR A 407 13.18 1.66 1.23
C TYR A 407 13.35 0.20 1.64
N PRO A 408 14.15 -0.11 2.67
CA PRO A 408 14.27 -1.48 3.17
C PRO A 408 12.98 -1.96 3.84
N LEU A 409 12.19 -1.03 4.38
CA LEU A 409 10.87 -1.26 4.97
C LEU A 409 10.06 0.03 4.81
N ALA A 410 8.97 0.00 4.07
CA ALA A 410 8.05 1.12 3.95
C ALA A 410 7.22 1.30 5.23
N PRO A 411 6.83 2.54 5.62
CA PRO A 411 6.05 2.79 6.83
C PRO A 411 4.57 2.39 6.72
N TRP A 412 4.08 2.21 5.52
CA TRP A 412 2.73 1.73 5.20
C TRP A 412 2.69 0.21 5.10
N CYS A 413 1.53 -0.36 4.87
CA CYS A 413 1.29 -1.78 4.77
C CYS A 413 0.52 -2.13 3.49
N ALA A 414 0.82 -3.31 2.95
CA ALA A 414 0.17 -3.92 1.80
C ALA A 414 0.26 -5.44 1.92
N PRO A 415 -0.53 -6.22 1.19
CA PRO A 415 -0.60 -7.66 1.35
C PRO A 415 0.60 -8.42 0.74
N TYR A 416 1.77 -7.81 0.63
CA TYR A 416 2.95 -8.38 -0.02
C TYR A 416 3.52 -9.62 0.69
N TYR A 417 3.07 -9.89 1.93
CA TYR A 417 3.36 -11.15 2.61
C TYR A 417 2.88 -12.39 1.82
N VAL A 418 1.96 -12.23 0.89
CA VAL A 418 1.51 -13.35 0.04
C VAL A 418 2.62 -13.83 -0.90
N PHE A 419 3.58 -12.96 -1.25
CA PHE A 419 4.69 -13.34 -2.13
C PHE A 419 5.73 -14.15 -1.39
N ASP A 420 6.25 -13.65 -0.27
CA ASP A 420 7.31 -14.36 0.48
C ASP A 420 6.77 -15.50 1.33
N ARG A 421 5.65 -15.33 2.03
CA ARG A 421 5.14 -16.35 2.98
C ARG A 421 4.21 -17.37 2.35
N VAL A 422 3.37 -16.99 1.37
CA VAL A 422 2.44 -17.90 0.73
C VAL A 422 3.06 -18.56 -0.50
N LEU A 423 3.67 -17.79 -1.40
CA LEU A 423 4.26 -18.29 -2.65
C LEU A 423 5.74 -18.65 -2.53
N GLY A 424 6.48 -18.05 -1.59
CA GLY A 424 7.93 -18.24 -1.45
C GLY A 424 8.73 -17.53 -2.55
N LEU A 425 8.20 -16.44 -3.11
CA LEU A 425 8.81 -15.67 -4.19
C LEU A 425 9.58 -14.46 -3.64
N PRO A 426 10.77 -14.14 -4.17
CA PRO A 426 11.36 -12.82 -4.00
C PRO A 426 10.48 -11.78 -4.69
N TRP A 427 10.42 -10.57 -4.12
CA TRP A 427 9.59 -9.52 -4.67
C TRP A 427 10.25 -8.13 -4.55
N ALA A 428 9.74 -7.17 -5.29
CA ALA A 428 10.09 -5.75 -5.18
C ALA A 428 8.94 -4.89 -5.67
N VAL A 429 8.83 -3.67 -5.13
CA VAL A 429 7.91 -2.64 -5.60
C VAL A 429 8.68 -1.43 -6.08
N GLY A 430 8.20 -0.83 -7.16
CA GLY A 430 8.80 0.35 -7.75
C GLY A 430 7.92 0.98 -8.81
N GLY A 431 8.55 1.60 -9.79
CA GLY A 431 7.90 2.31 -10.89
C GLY A 431 8.28 3.78 -10.88
N ALA A 432 8.28 4.41 -12.04
CA ALA A 432 8.53 5.85 -12.17
C ALA A 432 7.21 6.60 -12.38
N GLY A 433 7.31 7.93 -12.39
CA GLY A 433 6.17 8.81 -12.53
C GLY A 433 5.58 9.27 -11.21
N HIS A 434 4.99 10.45 -11.22
CA HIS A 434 4.47 11.11 -10.02
C HIS A 434 2.95 11.06 -9.95
N GLY A 435 2.44 10.67 -8.80
CA GLY A 435 1.06 10.77 -8.38
C GLY A 435 1.00 11.04 -6.88
N ALA A 436 -0.07 11.67 -6.41
CA ALA A 436 -0.23 11.97 -4.99
C ALA A 436 -1.71 12.13 -4.59
N GLY A 437 -1.94 12.36 -3.30
CA GLY A 437 -3.28 12.60 -2.77
C GLY A 437 -4.10 11.32 -2.58
N ALA A 438 -3.46 10.14 -2.56
CA ALA A 438 -4.14 8.88 -2.30
C ALA A 438 -5.03 8.98 -1.04
N HIS A 439 -6.25 8.43 -1.11
CA HIS A 439 -7.30 8.46 -0.09
C HIS A 439 -7.89 9.85 0.23
N GLY A 440 -7.30 10.93 -0.27
CA GLY A 440 -7.79 12.30 -0.09
C GLY A 440 -8.60 12.83 -1.28
N PRO A 441 -9.21 14.03 -1.15
CA PRO A 441 -9.77 14.73 -2.30
C PRO A 441 -8.66 15.17 -3.26
N ASP A 442 -9.03 15.36 -4.52
CA ASP A 442 -8.12 15.75 -5.60
C ASP A 442 -6.88 14.83 -5.76
N GLU A 443 -7.04 13.54 -5.48
CA GLU A 443 -6.05 12.53 -5.87
C GLU A 443 -5.71 12.69 -7.36
N TYR A 444 -4.42 12.67 -7.69
CA TYR A 444 -3.98 12.91 -9.06
C TYR A 444 -2.78 12.08 -9.47
N ALA A 445 -2.67 11.83 -10.77
CA ALA A 445 -1.46 11.36 -11.44
C ALA A 445 -1.02 12.41 -12.47
N THR A 446 0.26 12.79 -12.49
CA THR A 446 0.74 13.73 -13.51
C THR A 446 0.69 13.08 -14.90
N VAL A 447 0.36 13.87 -15.91
CA VAL A 447 0.30 13.38 -17.30
C VAL A 447 1.66 12.87 -17.76
N ASP A 448 2.73 13.60 -17.42
CA ASP A 448 4.10 13.16 -17.69
C ASP A 448 4.47 11.92 -16.87
N GLY A 449 4.04 11.85 -15.60
CA GLY A 449 4.27 10.70 -14.74
C GLY A 449 3.64 9.42 -15.27
N LEU A 450 2.42 9.48 -15.79
CA LEU A 450 1.79 8.32 -16.45
C LEU A 450 2.59 7.87 -17.68
N ARG A 451 3.13 8.80 -18.47
CA ARG A 451 3.98 8.47 -19.61
C ARG A 451 5.30 7.85 -19.17
N GLU A 452 5.94 8.40 -18.15
CA GLU A 452 7.18 7.87 -17.56
C GLU A 452 6.97 6.48 -16.96
N HIS A 453 5.82 6.26 -16.30
CA HIS A 453 5.46 4.97 -15.76
C HIS A 453 5.39 3.88 -16.84
N ILE A 454 4.75 4.15 -17.98
CA ILE A 454 4.70 3.23 -19.12
C ILE A 454 6.11 2.85 -19.59
N VAL A 455 7.00 3.84 -19.73
CA VAL A 455 8.38 3.60 -20.15
C VAL A 455 9.16 2.81 -19.11
N SER A 456 8.99 3.12 -17.82
CA SER A 456 9.69 2.44 -16.72
C SER A 456 9.24 0.99 -16.56
N ALA A 457 7.95 0.71 -16.74
CA ALA A 457 7.42 -0.65 -16.74
C ALA A 457 8.02 -1.50 -17.87
N ALA A 458 8.09 -0.95 -19.07
CA ALA A 458 8.75 -1.63 -20.19
C ALA A 458 10.26 -1.84 -19.92
N ALA A 459 10.96 -0.83 -19.38
CA ALA A 459 12.36 -0.92 -19.02
C ALA A 459 12.63 -2.02 -17.99
N PHE A 460 11.77 -2.13 -16.96
CA PHE A 460 11.87 -3.17 -15.94
C PHE A 460 11.72 -4.57 -16.53
N LEU A 461 10.73 -4.82 -17.38
CA LEU A 461 10.53 -6.12 -18.01
C LEU A 461 11.74 -6.53 -18.89
N LEU A 462 12.28 -5.58 -19.64
CA LEU A 462 13.49 -5.79 -20.46
C LEU A 462 14.71 -6.07 -19.58
N ALA A 463 14.90 -5.30 -18.51
CA ALA A 463 16.01 -5.48 -17.57
C ALA A 463 15.93 -6.84 -16.86
N TYR A 464 14.74 -7.26 -16.40
CA TYR A 464 14.56 -8.54 -15.72
C TYR A 464 14.94 -9.74 -16.60
N ALA A 465 14.61 -9.69 -17.88
CA ALA A 465 14.98 -10.76 -18.79
C ALA A 465 16.51 -10.81 -19.05
N ALA A 466 17.18 -9.66 -18.94
CA ALA A 466 18.64 -9.56 -19.13
C ALA A 466 19.43 -9.94 -17.86
N GLU A 467 18.82 -9.87 -16.67
CA GLU A 467 19.46 -10.26 -15.41
C GLU A 467 19.72 -11.77 -15.37
N PRO A 468 20.91 -12.22 -14.91
CA PRO A 468 21.20 -13.64 -14.75
C PRO A 468 20.15 -14.35 -13.88
N ALA A 469 19.87 -15.60 -14.22
CA ALA A 469 19.11 -16.47 -13.30
C ALA A 469 19.90 -16.65 -12.00
N ALA A 470 19.20 -16.62 -10.87
CA ALA A 470 19.79 -16.73 -9.54
C ALA A 470 20.39 -18.13 -9.30
#